data_20c4fb338ff53d9eb98d252995342b3d
#
_entry.id   20c4fb338ff53d9eb98d252995342b3d
#
_cell.length_a   1.000
_cell.length_b   1.000
_cell.length_c   1.000
_cell.angle_alpha   90.00
_cell.angle_beta   90.00
_cell.angle_gamma   90.00
#
_symmetry.space_group_name_H-M   'P 1'
#
loop_
_entity.id
_entity.type
_entity.pdbx_description
1 polymer ?
#
loop_
_entity_poly.entity_id
_entity_poly.type
_entity_poly.pdbx_seq_one_letter_code
_entity_poly.pdbx_strand_id
1 'polypeptide(L)'
;MKSSYFSFKGREDTKINVYKWEPDKAQDIKAIIQISHGMAETANRYEELAFYLNEAGYIVYANDHRGHGKSALSLDQLGYLGEEDGFMSMVEDVHTLNTIIKEENKGLPVFLLGHSMGSFISQRYIQLYGQELNGVILVGTNGNQGSLINIGILVAKLEMGFKGRRHKSNLLNNLSFGGYNKNLNQIEQNLIG
;
A
#
# COMPACT_ATOMS: atom_id res chain seq x y z
N MET A 1 16.61 13.75 -8.41
CA MET A 1 16.10 12.67 -7.51
C MET A 1 16.92 11.41 -7.75
N LYS A 2 17.50 10.84 -6.72
CA LYS A 2 18.23 9.57 -6.74
C LYS A 2 17.28 8.45 -6.30
N SER A 3 17.15 7.41 -7.10
CA SER A 3 16.32 6.24 -6.79
C SER A 3 17.20 5.05 -6.43
N SER A 4 16.83 4.32 -5.40
CA SER A 4 17.46 3.06 -4.99
C SER A 4 16.40 2.04 -4.57
N TYR A 5 16.79 0.77 -4.53
CA TYR A 5 15.89 -0.35 -4.25
C TYR A 5 16.57 -1.31 -3.30
N PHE A 6 15.80 -1.83 -2.36
CA PHE A 6 16.24 -2.92 -1.50
C PHE A 6 15.05 -3.84 -1.18
N SER A 7 15.27 -4.87 -0.41
CA SER A 7 14.20 -5.72 0.08
C SER A 7 14.52 -6.23 1.47
N PHE A 8 13.46 -6.50 2.23
CA PHE A 8 13.56 -7.16 3.52
C PHE A 8 12.63 -8.38 3.57
N LYS A 9 12.80 -9.22 4.57
CA LYS A 9 11.92 -10.35 4.84
C LYS A 9 10.81 -9.91 5.79
N GLY A 10 9.56 -9.93 5.32
CA GLY A 10 8.37 -9.76 6.12
C GLY A 10 7.93 -11.06 6.77
N ARG A 11 6.70 -11.08 7.33
CA ARG A 11 6.12 -12.31 7.90
C ARG A 11 6.05 -13.42 6.84
N GLU A 12 6.10 -14.68 7.30
CA GLU A 12 6.12 -15.87 6.45
C GLU A 12 7.28 -15.86 5.43
N ASP A 13 8.42 -15.24 5.79
CA ASP A 13 9.60 -15.08 4.93
C ASP A 13 9.30 -14.41 3.58
N THR A 14 8.16 -13.70 3.47
CA THR A 14 7.78 -13.00 2.25
C THR A 14 8.80 -11.89 1.94
N LYS A 15 9.35 -11.89 0.73
CA LYS A 15 10.26 -10.85 0.28
C LYS A 15 9.46 -9.57 -0.02
N ILE A 16 9.70 -8.50 0.71
CA ILE A 16 9.07 -7.19 0.53
C ILE A 16 10.05 -6.27 -0.19
N ASN A 17 9.67 -5.82 -1.38
CA ASN A 17 10.47 -4.89 -2.19
C ASN A 17 10.18 -3.45 -1.78
N VAL A 18 11.24 -2.64 -1.68
CA VAL A 18 11.17 -1.24 -1.25
C VAL A 18 11.81 -0.34 -2.29
N TYR A 19 11.17 0.77 -2.55
CA TYR A 19 11.67 1.90 -3.31
C TYR A 19 12.07 3.00 -2.32
N LYS A 20 13.23 3.61 -2.57
CA LYS A 20 13.72 4.77 -1.83
C LYS A 20 14.08 5.86 -2.83
N TRP A 21 13.56 7.05 -2.62
CA TRP A 21 13.85 8.23 -3.42
C TRP A 21 14.41 9.33 -2.51
N GLU A 22 15.57 9.85 -2.89
CA GLU A 22 16.33 10.84 -2.14
C GLU A 22 16.66 12.05 -3.02
N PRO A 23 16.76 13.26 -2.45
CA PRO A 23 17.26 14.41 -3.19
C PRO A 23 18.67 14.17 -3.78
N ASP A 24 18.91 14.61 -5.02
CA ASP A 24 20.23 14.50 -5.66
C ASP A 24 21.28 15.37 -5.01
N LYS A 25 20.87 16.53 -4.51
CA LYS A 25 21.74 17.51 -3.91
C LYS A 25 21.71 17.41 -2.40
N ALA A 26 22.86 17.59 -1.78
CA ALA A 26 22.90 17.80 -0.34
C ALA A 26 22.07 19.04 0.00
N GLN A 27 20.99 18.83 0.73
CA GLN A 27 20.11 19.86 1.26
C GLN A 27 19.67 19.42 2.66
N ASP A 28 19.16 20.35 3.43
CA ASP A 28 18.61 20.04 4.74
C ASP A 28 17.36 19.17 4.59
N ILE A 29 17.50 17.91 4.98
CA ILE A 29 16.38 16.97 4.98
C ILE A 29 15.44 17.30 6.14
N LYS A 30 14.20 17.61 5.82
CA LYS A 30 13.19 18.01 6.79
C LYS A 30 12.54 16.83 7.50
N ALA A 31 12.23 15.79 6.75
CA ALA A 31 11.54 14.60 7.25
C ALA A 31 11.53 13.48 6.22
N ILE A 32 10.95 12.36 6.61
CA ILE A 32 10.76 11.18 5.79
C ILE A 32 9.27 10.93 5.61
N ILE A 33 8.88 10.59 4.39
CA ILE A 33 7.53 10.16 4.04
C ILE A 33 7.60 8.66 3.69
N GLN A 34 6.99 7.84 4.52
CA GLN A 34 6.74 6.44 4.21
C GLN A 34 5.37 6.31 3.54
N ILE A 35 5.30 5.67 2.36
CA ILE A 35 4.05 5.52 1.60
C ILE A 35 3.56 4.08 1.65
N SER A 36 2.29 3.90 1.99
CA SER A 36 1.52 2.66 1.92
C SER A 36 0.48 2.79 0.81
N HIS A 37 0.71 2.08 -0.30
CA HIS A 37 -0.09 2.19 -1.53
C HIS A 37 -1.44 1.48 -1.45
N GLY A 38 -2.32 1.72 -2.42
CA GLY A 38 -3.64 1.13 -2.53
C GLY A 38 -3.65 -0.29 -3.11
N MET A 39 -4.84 -0.89 -3.17
CA MET A 39 -5.05 -2.19 -3.81
C MET A 39 -4.86 -2.08 -5.32
N ALA A 40 -4.32 -3.13 -5.94
CA ALA A 40 -4.11 -3.26 -7.38
C ALA A 40 -3.20 -2.16 -8.00
N GLU A 41 -2.34 -1.56 -7.19
CA GLU A 41 -1.29 -0.64 -7.64
C GLU A 41 0.08 -1.08 -7.09
N THR A 42 1.11 -0.29 -7.34
CA THR A 42 2.48 -0.56 -6.89
C THR A 42 3.11 0.68 -6.30
N ALA A 43 4.14 0.52 -5.47
CA ALA A 43 4.90 1.62 -4.90
C ALA A 43 5.51 2.54 -5.97
N ASN A 44 5.92 1.99 -7.12
CA ASN A 44 6.51 2.77 -8.22
C ASN A 44 5.57 3.85 -8.78
N ARG A 45 4.25 3.69 -8.62
CA ARG A 45 3.27 4.70 -9.04
C ARG A 45 3.46 6.06 -8.34
N TYR A 46 4.14 6.06 -7.20
CA TYR A 46 4.39 7.25 -6.39
C TYR A 46 5.70 7.97 -6.74
N GLU A 47 6.42 7.54 -7.79
CA GLU A 47 7.69 8.13 -8.19
C GLU A 47 7.58 9.63 -8.51
N GLU A 48 6.50 10.05 -9.19
CA GLU A 48 6.25 11.46 -9.48
C GLU A 48 5.99 12.28 -8.20
N LEU A 49 5.17 11.77 -7.28
CA LEU A 49 4.97 12.39 -5.97
C LEU A 49 6.29 12.47 -5.20
N ALA A 50 7.09 11.39 -5.23
CA ALA A 50 8.38 11.35 -4.58
C ALA A 50 9.34 12.40 -5.14
N PHE A 51 9.29 12.67 -6.45
CA PHE A 51 10.06 13.74 -7.07
C PHE A 51 9.74 15.11 -6.45
N TYR A 52 8.46 15.49 -6.38
CA TYR A 52 8.06 16.76 -5.77
C TYR A 52 8.37 16.84 -4.28
N LEU A 53 8.23 15.75 -3.56
CA LEU A 53 8.60 15.68 -2.15
C LEU A 53 10.11 15.82 -1.95
N ASN A 54 10.94 15.22 -2.82
CA ASN A 54 12.39 15.39 -2.78
C ASN A 54 12.80 16.84 -3.04
N GLU A 55 12.19 17.52 -4.02
CA GLU A 55 12.43 18.95 -4.28
C GLU A 55 12.07 19.82 -3.05
N ALA A 56 11.11 19.38 -2.25
CA ALA A 56 10.72 20.04 -1.01
C ALA A 56 11.57 19.65 0.22
N GLY A 57 12.55 18.75 0.07
CA GLY A 57 13.47 18.34 1.14
C GLY A 57 13.01 17.12 1.95
N TYR A 58 12.19 16.24 1.39
CA TYR A 58 11.77 14.99 2.03
C TYR A 58 12.42 13.78 1.37
N ILE A 59 12.83 12.78 2.15
CA ILE A 59 13.15 11.45 1.63
C ILE A 59 11.86 10.64 1.58
N VAL A 60 11.68 9.83 0.54
CA VAL A 60 10.46 9.01 0.38
C VAL A 60 10.84 7.53 0.32
N TYR A 61 10.10 6.73 1.09
CA TYR A 61 10.15 5.27 1.04
C TYR A 61 8.76 4.73 0.73
N ALA A 62 8.69 3.71 -0.11
CA ALA A 62 7.46 2.97 -0.36
C ALA A 62 7.77 1.49 -0.59
N ASN A 63 7.04 0.59 0.03
CA ASN A 63 7.15 -0.84 -0.28
C ASN A 63 6.01 -1.28 -1.19
N ASP A 64 6.29 -2.20 -2.11
CA ASP A 64 5.24 -3.00 -2.70
C ASP A 64 4.65 -3.91 -1.61
N HIS A 65 3.36 -3.82 -1.34
CA HIS A 65 2.71 -4.72 -0.40
C HIS A 65 2.79 -6.16 -0.89
N ARG A 66 2.71 -7.14 0.03
CA ARG A 66 2.63 -8.56 -0.35
C ARG A 66 1.51 -8.79 -1.35
N GLY A 67 1.75 -9.64 -2.33
CA GLY A 67 0.84 -9.86 -3.46
C GLY A 67 0.75 -8.71 -4.46
N HIS A 68 1.61 -7.68 -4.38
CA HIS A 68 1.65 -6.55 -5.30
C HIS A 68 3.06 -6.31 -5.83
N GLY A 69 3.14 -5.75 -7.03
CA GLY A 69 4.39 -5.30 -7.66
C GLY A 69 5.50 -6.36 -7.62
N LYS A 70 6.69 -5.95 -7.23
CA LYS A 70 7.87 -6.83 -7.13
C LYS A 70 7.89 -7.70 -5.85
N SER A 71 6.97 -7.49 -4.91
CA SER A 71 6.76 -8.37 -3.76
C SER A 71 5.91 -9.59 -4.11
N ALA A 72 5.23 -9.61 -5.26
CA ALA A 72 4.64 -10.80 -5.85
C ALA A 72 5.69 -11.47 -6.75
N LEU A 73 6.20 -12.64 -6.36
CA LEU A 73 7.28 -13.32 -7.07
C LEU A 73 6.82 -13.96 -8.41
N SER A 74 5.49 -14.10 -8.61
CA SER A 74 4.89 -14.64 -9.83
C SER A 74 3.49 -14.07 -10.04
N LEU A 75 2.95 -14.22 -11.25
CA LEU A 75 1.58 -13.80 -11.57
C LEU A 75 0.52 -14.51 -10.71
N ASP A 76 0.79 -15.74 -10.27
CA ASP A 76 -0.11 -16.52 -9.42
C ASP A 76 -0.19 -15.96 -8.00
N GLN A 77 0.87 -15.26 -7.56
CA GLN A 77 0.90 -14.62 -6.26
C GLN A 77 0.25 -13.22 -6.23
N LEU A 78 -0.11 -12.67 -7.39
CA LEU A 78 -0.79 -11.37 -7.43
C LEU A 78 -2.13 -11.42 -6.68
N GLY A 79 -2.28 -10.53 -5.71
CA GLY A 79 -3.44 -10.44 -4.83
C GLY A 79 -3.42 -11.40 -3.64
N TYR A 80 -2.40 -12.28 -3.52
CA TYR A 80 -2.26 -13.18 -2.38
C TYR A 80 -1.46 -12.53 -1.25
N LEU A 81 -2.09 -12.37 -0.08
CA LEU A 81 -1.54 -11.60 1.03
C LEU A 81 -0.87 -12.45 2.11
N GLY A 82 -1.04 -13.78 2.10
CA GLY A 82 -0.48 -14.70 3.09
C GLY A 82 -1.44 -15.83 3.48
N GLU A 83 -0.94 -16.81 4.23
CA GLU A 83 -1.72 -18.00 4.62
C GLU A 83 -2.63 -17.72 5.82
N GLU A 84 -2.23 -16.87 6.76
CA GLU A 84 -2.99 -16.57 7.98
C GLU A 84 -3.74 -15.24 7.86
N ASP A 85 -3.27 -14.22 8.55
CA ASP A 85 -3.84 -12.86 8.55
C ASP A 85 -3.03 -11.94 7.63
N GLY A 86 -3.35 -11.97 6.33
CA GLY A 86 -2.64 -11.19 5.32
C GLY A 86 -2.76 -9.68 5.54
N PHE A 87 -3.88 -9.19 6.12
CA PHE A 87 -4.03 -7.78 6.44
C PHE A 87 -3.06 -7.37 7.56
N MET A 88 -3.02 -8.11 8.66
CA MET A 88 -2.06 -7.85 9.73
C MET A 88 -0.62 -8.03 9.27
N SER A 89 -0.36 -8.98 8.38
CA SER A 89 0.96 -9.13 7.79
C SER A 89 1.41 -7.90 6.99
N MET A 90 0.50 -7.23 6.27
CA MET A 90 0.82 -5.94 5.61
C MET A 90 1.10 -4.83 6.63
N VAL A 91 0.38 -4.77 7.74
CA VAL A 91 0.64 -3.80 8.83
C VAL A 91 2.04 -4.00 9.42
N GLU A 92 2.41 -5.25 9.69
CA GLU A 92 3.74 -5.60 10.22
C GLU A 92 4.86 -5.33 9.19
N ASP A 93 4.62 -5.53 7.89
CA ASP A 93 5.59 -5.18 6.86
C ASP A 93 5.83 -3.65 6.82
N VAL A 94 4.77 -2.85 6.96
CA VAL A 94 4.89 -1.38 7.07
C VAL A 94 5.65 -0.99 8.33
N HIS A 95 5.43 -1.67 9.46
CA HIS A 95 6.15 -1.43 10.71
C HIS A 95 7.63 -1.82 10.59
N THR A 96 7.93 -2.97 9.97
CA THR A 96 9.32 -3.39 9.72
C THR A 96 10.06 -2.36 8.87
N LEU A 97 9.42 -1.86 7.80
CA LEU A 97 10.01 -0.79 6.98
C LEU A 97 10.21 0.48 7.80
N ASN A 98 9.27 0.87 8.65
CA ASN A 98 9.40 2.04 9.52
C ASN A 98 10.62 1.93 10.45
N THR A 99 10.85 0.75 11.02
CA THR A 99 12.02 0.47 11.86
C THR A 99 13.32 0.66 11.07
N ILE A 100 13.41 0.11 9.86
CA ILE A 100 14.57 0.28 8.96
C ILE A 100 14.79 1.76 8.65
N ILE A 101 13.73 2.48 8.30
CA ILE A 101 13.78 3.92 8.01
C ILE A 101 14.38 4.70 9.17
N LYS A 102 13.91 4.44 10.40
CA LYS A 102 14.38 5.15 11.60
C LYS A 102 15.83 4.82 11.96
N GLU A 103 16.26 3.59 11.71
CA GLU A 103 17.66 3.19 11.90
C GLU A 103 18.60 3.87 10.90
N GLU A 104 18.20 3.97 9.63
CA GLU A 104 18.99 4.63 8.58
C GLU A 104 19.02 6.16 8.75
N ASN A 105 17.96 6.77 9.32
CA ASN A 105 17.76 8.23 9.32
C ASN A 105 17.53 8.76 10.74
N LYS A 106 18.46 8.49 11.63
CA LYS A 106 18.37 8.84 13.05
C LYS A 106 18.07 10.34 13.26
N GLY A 107 17.04 10.60 14.04
CA GLY A 107 16.66 11.96 14.43
C GLY A 107 15.75 12.69 13.44
N LEU A 108 15.50 12.15 12.26
CA LEU A 108 14.54 12.73 11.33
C LEU A 108 13.11 12.29 11.66
N PRO A 109 12.13 13.23 11.58
CA PRO A 109 10.73 12.88 11.76
C PRO A 109 10.22 12.00 10.61
N VAL A 110 9.35 11.03 10.95
CA VAL A 110 8.75 10.09 9.97
C VAL A 110 7.24 10.28 9.93
N PHE A 111 6.71 10.46 8.72
CA PHE A 111 5.28 10.54 8.45
C PHE A 111 4.84 9.34 7.59
N LEU A 112 3.68 8.79 7.90
CA LEU A 112 3.08 7.70 7.11
C LEU A 112 1.96 8.26 6.24
N LEU A 113 2.05 8.05 4.92
CA LEU A 113 1.00 8.37 3.96
C LEU A 113 0.37 7.07 3.47
N GLY A 114 -0.93 6.89 3.73
CA GLY A 114 -1.70 5.75 3.26
C GLY A 114 -2.78 6.15 2.25
N HIS A 115 -2.80 5.49 1.11
CA HIS A 115 -3.81 5.69 0.07
C HIS A 115 -4.73 4.47 -0.06
N SER A 116 -6.05 4.68 -0.08
CA SER A 116 -7.07 3.64 -0.27
C SER A 116 -6.84 2.44 0.69
N MET A 117 -6.54 1.22 0.21
CA MET A 117 -6.16 0.07 1.05
C MET A 117 -5.03 0.43 2.02
N GLY A 118 -4.00 1.16 1.55
CA GLY A 118 -2.90 1.63 2.40
C GLY A 118 -3.37 2.56 3.52
N SER A 119 -4.48 3.28 3.33
CA SER A 119 -5.07 4.10 4.41
C SER A 119 -5.67 3.23 5.53
N PHE A 120 -6.26 2.09 5.20
CA PHE A 120 -6.78 1.15 6.21
C PHE A 120 -5.64 0.46 6.96
N ILE A 121 -4.56 0.09 6.25
CA ILE A 121 -3.31 -0.41 6.85
C ILE A 121 -2.77 0.65 7.82
N SER A 122 -2.71 1.92 7.42
CA SER A 122 -2.24 3.03 8.24
C SER A 122 -3.13 3.27 9.46
N GLN A 123 -4.47 3.16 9.33
CA GLN A 123 -5.38 3.24 10.48
C GLN A 123 -5.07 2.13 11.52
N ARG A 124 -4.81 0.90 11.07
CA ARG A 124 -4.45 -0.18 11.98
C ARG A 124 -3.05 0.02 12.55
N TYR A 125 -2.11 0.50 11.75
CA TYR A 125 -0.76 0.85 12.18
C TYR A 125 -0.77 1.83 13.34
N ILE A 126 -1.51 2.96 13.23
CA ILE A 126 -1.53 3.98 14.29
C ILE A 126 -2.19 3.50 15.59
N GLN A 127 -3.08 2.51 15.53
CA GLN A 127 -3.64 1.88 16.74
C GLN A 127 -2.60 1.05 17.50
N LEU A 128 -1.63 0.46 16.80
CA LEU A 128 -0.60 -0.43 17.36
C LEU A 128 0.71 0.32 17.62
N TYR A 129 1.13 1.16 16.69
CA TYR A 129 2.47 1.76 16.62
C TYR A 129 2.46 3.27 16.42
N GLY A 130 1.32 3.94 16.66
CA GLY A 130 1.14 5.36 16.35
C GLY A 130 2.14 6.30 17.04
N GLN A 131 2.66 5.92 18.19
CA GLN A 131 3.69 6.69 18.90
C GLN A 131 5.04 6.75 18.19
N GLU A 132 5.24 5.88 17.18
CA GLU A 132 6.47 5.83 16.39
C GLU A 132 6.51 6.81 15.23
N LEU A 133 5.37 7.45 14.93
CA LEU A 133 5.21 8.41 13.85
C LEU A 133 5.08 9.84 14.35
N ASN A 134 5.57 10.79 13.57
CA ASN A 134 5.35 12.21 13.79
C ASN A 134 4.01 12.70 13.19
N GLY A 135 3.38 11.89 12.35
CA GLY A 135 2.06 12.17 11.81
C GLY A 135 1.63 11.14 10.76
N VAL A 136 0.36 11.17 10.40
CA VAL A 136 -0.24 10.31 9.38
C VAL A 136 -1.08 11.12 8.41
N ILE A 137 -1.02 10.76 7.13
CA ILE A 137 -1.83 11.32 6.05
C ILE A 137 -2.67 10.18 5.46
N LEU A 138 -3.99 10.30 5.52
CA LEU A 138 -4.91 9.29 5.00
C LEU A 138 -5.65 9.85 3.78
N VAL A 139 -5.44 9.22 2.63
CA VAL A 139 -6.03 9.62 1.35
C VAL A 139 -6.99 8.53 0.87
N GLY A 140 -8.19 8.91 0.46
CA GLY A 140 -9.20 7.95 0.00
C GLY A 140 -9.59 6.93 1.08
N THR A 141 -9.53 7.36 2.33
CA THR A 141 -9.88 6.53 3.49
C THR A 141 -11.39 6.49 3.69
N ASN A 142 -11.84 5.48 4.44
CA ASN A 142 -13.25 5.35 4.80
C ASN A 142 -13.38 4.88 6.25
N GLY A 143 -14.55 5.11 6.82
CA GLY A 143 -14.92 4.61 8.13
C GLY A 143 -15.73 3.31 8.06
N ASN A 144 -16.49 3.05 9.10
CA ASN A 144 -17.37 1.87 9.18
C ASN A 144 -18.45 1.92 8.09
N GLN A 145 -18.46 0.95 7.18
CA GLN A 145 -19.41 0.81 6.07
C GLN A 145 -20.65 -0.01 6.43
N GLY A 146 -20.83 -0.33 7.70
CA GLY A 146 -22.02 -1.02 8.20
C GLY A 146 -22.19 -2.44 7.65
N SER A 147 -23.46 -2.83 7.41
CA SER A 147 -23.83 -4.21 7.05
C SER A 147 -23.33 -4.67 5.67
N LEU A 148 -23.06 -3.76 4.74
CA LEU A 148 -22.59 -4.12 3.40
C LEU A 148 -21.25 -4.85 3.44
N ILE A 149 -20.32 -4.44 4.32
CA ILE A 149 -19.04 -5.13 4.50
C ILE A 149 -19.27 -6.55 5.02
N ASN A 150 -20.18 -6.75 5.96
CA ASN A 150 -20.48 -8.07 6.52
C ASN A 150 -21.00 -9.04 5.45
N ILE A 151 -21.80 -8.55 4.51
CA ILE A 151 -22.27 -9.35 3.36
C ILE A 151 -21.08 -9.70 2.45
N GLY A 152 -20.20 -8.73 2.14
CA GLY A 152 -18.98 -8.98 1.37
C GLY A 152 -18.05 -10.01 2.01
N ILE A 153 -17.85 -9.94 3.33
CA ILE A 153 -17.08 -10.91 4.10
C ILE A 153 -17.72 -12.31 4.06
N LEU A 154 -19.05 -12.40 4.17
CA LEU A 154 -19.76 -13.68 4.10
C LEU A 154 -19.59 -14.32 2.72
N VAL A 155 -19.75 -13.55 1.63
CA VAL A 155 -19.54 -14.01 0.26
C VAL A 155 -18.10 -14.51 0.07
N ALA A 156 -17.11 -13.73 0.53
CA ALA A 156 -15.70 -14.12 0.47
C ALA A 156 -15.44 -15.44 1.21
N LYS A 157 -15.99 -15.62 2.42
CA LYS A 157 -15.84 -16.87 3.20
C LYS A 157 -16.47 -18.07 2.49
N LEU A 158 -17.64 -17.90 1.88
CA LEU A 158 -18.31 -18.97 1.13
C LEU A 158 -17.49 -19.36 -0.12
N GLU A 159 -17.05 -18.38 -0.93
CA GLU A 159 -16.20 -18.69 -2.09
C GLU A 159 -14.89 -19.35 -1.68
N MET A 160 -14.25 -18.88 -0.61
CA MET A 160 -13.05 -19.48 -0.07
C MET A 160 -13.26 -20.94 0.36
N GLY A 161 -14.40 -21.26 0.96
CA GLY A 161 -14.75 -22.63 1.37
C GLY A 161 -14.94 -23.58 0.19
N PHE A 162 -15.53 -23.12 -0.92
CA PHE A 162 -15.80 -23.95 -2.10
C PHE A 162 -14.67 -23.98 -3.12
N LYS A 163 -13.94 -22.87 -3.30
CA LYS A 163 -12.94 -22.69 -4.37
C LYS A 163 -11.50 -22.61 -3.86
N GLY A 164 -11.32 -22.64 -2.55
CA GLY A 164 -10.01 -22.53 -1.89
C GLY A 164 -9.56 -21.09 -1.66
N ARG A 165 -8.58 -20.94 -0.76
CA ARG A 165 -8.10 -19.62 -0.27
C ARG A 165 -7.38 -18.78 -1.34
N ARG A 166 -6.86 -19.41 -2.39
CA ARG A 166 -6.13 -18.74 -3.48
C ARG A 166 -7.01 -18.41 -4.69
N HIS A 167 -8.31 -18.69 -4.59
CA HIS A 167 -9.24 -18.39 -5.68
C HIS A 167 -9.41 -16.87 -5.85
N LYS A 168 -9.20 -16.37 -7.06
CA LYS A 168 -9.45 -14.98 -7.44
C LYS A 168 -10.94 -14.78 -7.69
N SER A 169 -11.64 -14.09 -6.80
CA SER A 169 -13.07 -13.88 -6.89
C SER A 169 -13.44 -12.81 -7.93
N ASN A 170 -13.99 -13.23 -9.07
CA ASN A 170 -14.55 -12.30 -10.05
C ASN A 170 -15.74 -11.52 -9.48
N LEU A 171 -16.53 -12.13 -8.59
CA LEU A 171 -17.67 -11.48 -7.95
C LEU A 171 -17.23 -10.32 -7.07
N LEU A 172 -16.26 -10.54 -6.18
CA LEU A 172 -15.73 -9.49 -5.31
C LEU A 172 -14.99 -8.41 -6.12
N ASN A 173 -14.26 -8.80 -7.16
CA ASN A 173 -13.61 -7.85 -8.06
C ASN A 173 -14.62 -6.93 -8.75
N ASN A 174 -15.72 -7.48 -9.27
CA ASN A 174 -16.78 -6.70 -9.91
C ASN A 174 -17.52 -5.80 -8.90
N LEU A 175 -17.76 -6.27 -7.68
CA LEU A 175 -18.38 -5.46 -6.63
C LEU A 175 -17.46 -4.31 -6.17
N SER A 176 -16.15 -4.53 -6.14
CA SER A 176 -15.18 -3.51 -5.69
C SER A 176 -14.80 -2.52 -6.80
N PHE A 177 -14.65 -2.97 -8.02
CA PHE A 177 -14.08 -2.18 -9.12
C PHE A 177 -14.99 -2.05 -10.35
N GLY A 178 -16.05 -2.86 -10.48
CA GLY A 178 -16.91 -2.91 -11.66
C GLY A 178 -17.65 -1.61 -11.97
N GLY A 179 -17.77 -0.69 -11.00
CA GLY A 179 -18.35 0.65 -11.18
C GLY A 179 -17.35 1.72 -11.61
N TYR A 180 -16.04 1.51 -11.38
CA TYR A 180 -15.03 2.55 -11.53
C TYR A 180 -14.83 3.00 -12.98
N ASN A 181 -14.89 2.06 -13.93
CA ASN A 181 -14.61 2.36 -15.34
C ASN A 181 -15.89 2.65 -16.17
N LYS A 182 -17.08 2.50 -15.61
CA LYS A 182 -18.33 2.77 -16.37
C LYS A 182 -18.44 4.21 -16.83
N ASN A 183 -18.02 5.15 -16.01
CA ASN A 183 -18.08 6.58 -16.35
C ASN A 183 -16.94 7.02 -17.29
N LEU A 184 -15.77 6.36 -17.23
CA LEU A 184 -14.65 6.64 -18.13
C LEU A 184 -14.96 6.16 -19.56
N ASN A 185 -15.53 4.98 -19.72
CA ASN A 185 -15.96 4.46 -21.03
C ASN A 185 -17.05 5.34 -21.68
N GLN A 186 -17.94 5.99 -20.88
CA GLN A 186 -18.90 6.96 -21.41
C GLN A 186 -18.24 8.27 -21.84
N ILE A 187 -17.21 8.72 -21.13
CA ILE A 187 -16.46 9.94 -21.49
C ILE A 187 -15.64 9.69 -22.75
N GLU A 188 -14.98 8.54 -22.89
CA GLU A 188 -14.27 8.18 -24.12
C GLU A 188 -15.21 8.04 -25.32
N GLN A 189 -16.37 7.43 -25.17
CA GLN A 189 -17.36 7.33 -26.24
C GLN A 189 -17.93 8.69 -26.65
N ASN A 190 -18.08 9.63 -25.73
CA ASN A 190 -18.53 10.99 -26.02
C ASN A 190 -17.45 11.91 -26.60
N LEU A 191 -16.16 11.53 -26.53
CA LEU A 191 -15.04 12.27 -27.13
C LEU A 191 -14.70 11.80 -28.54
N ILE A 192 -15.19 10.63 -28.98
CA ILE A 192 -14.91 10.02 -30.28
C ILE A 192 -16.13 10.14 -31.24
N GLY A 193 -17.28 10.56 -30.76
CA GLY A 193 -18.51 10.85 -31.56
C GLY A 193 -18.71 12.34 -31.75
#